data_766db941debbfa32032c3e71436f1a9c
#
_entry.id   766db941debbfa32032c3e71436f1a9c
#
_cell.length_a   1.000
_cell.length_b   1.000
_cell.length_c   1.000
_cell.angle_alpha   90.00
_cell.angle_beta   90.00
_cell.angle_gamma   90.00
#
_symmetry.space_group_name_H-M   'P 1'
#
loop_
_entity.id
_entity.type
_entity.pdbx_description
1 polymer ?
#
loop_
_entity_poly.entity_id
_entity_poly.type
_entity_poly.pdbx_seq_one_letter_code
_entity_poly.pdbx_strand_id
1 'polypeptide(L)'
;LDIFFTTNILLSLLILMVSIHTFRPLDFSSFPTVLLFATILRLGLNVASTRIVLSAGHTGPDAAGKVIEAFGEFVIAGNYVVGIFVFAILIIINLVVITKGAGRVSEVSARVTLDAMPGKQMAIDADLNAGLLTSEEAKQRRDDIAKEADFYGSMDGASKFVKGDAIAGILILLINIIGGLIIGIAQHDLPVSLAAENYIILSVGDGLVAQIPSLLLAIATAIIVTRVSTSQDLSKQIGSQIGVKQAWLPSAC
;
A
#
# COMPACT_ATOMS: atom_id res chain seq x y z
N LEU A 1 0.26 -21.74 1.22
CA LEU A 1 0.12 -20.35 0.77
C LEU A 1 -0.91 -19.56 1.59
N ASP A 2 -2.07 -20.13 1.89
CA ASP A 2 -3.19 -19.46 2.56
C ASP A 2 -2.80 -18.77 3.87
N ILE A 3 -2.03 -19.45 4.74
CA ILE A 3 -1.54 -18.88 6.00
C ILE A 3 -0.67 -17.63 5.74
N PHE A 4 0.21 -17.69 4.75
CA PHE A 4 1.10 -16.56 4.44
C PHE A 4 0.33 -15.39 3.84
N PHE A 5 -0.63 -15.62 2.95
CA PHE A 5 -1.48 -14.55 2.42
C PHE A 5 -2.33 -13.91 3.52
N THR A 6 -2.96 -14.72 4.38
CA THR A 6 -3.73 -14.20 5.52
C THR A 6 -2.84 -13.39 6.46
N THR A 7 -1.63 -13.87 6.75
CA THR A 7 -0.66 -13.16 7.59
C THR A 7 -0.25 -11.83 6.96
N ASN A 8 -0.02 -11.79 5.64
CA ASN A 8 0.33 -10.56 4.93
C ASN A 8 -0.79 -9.52 4.95
N ILE A 9 -2.04 -9.95 4.78
CA ILE A 9 -3.23 -9.07 4.91
C ILE A 9 -3.34 -8.54 6.33
N LEU A 10 -3.22 -9.40 7.36
CA LEU A 10 -3.27 -8.99 8.76
C LEU A 10 -2.13 -8.02 9.12
N LEU A 11 -0.92 -8.28 8.65
CA LEU A 11 0.23 -7.39 8.85
C LEU A 11 -0.04 -6.00 8.25
N SER A 12 -0.56 -5.95 7.04
CA SER A 12 -0.89 -4.68 6.35
C SER A 12 -2.01 -3.92 7.06
N LEU A 13 -3.01 -4.62 7.58
CA LEU A 13 -4.07 -4.04 8.39
C LEU A 13 -3.52 -3.49 9.72
N LEU A 14 -2.63 -4.24 10.38
CA LEU A 14 -1.97 -3.80 11.62
C LEU A 14 -1.15 -2.53 11.38
N ILE A 15 -0.37 -2.49 10.30
CA ILE A 15 0.41 -1.31 9.92
C ILE A 15 -0.52 -0.10 9.70
N LEU A 16 -1.65 -0.28 9.02
CA LEU A 16 -2.64 0.76 8.83
C LEU A 16 -3.23 1.24 10.17
N MET A 17 -3.59 0.32 11.06
CA MET A 17 -4.13 0.67 12.38
C MET A 17 -3.12 1.47 13.21
N VAL A 18 -1.85 1.06 13.23
CA VAL A 18 -0.78 1.82 13.90
C VAL A 18 -0.65 3.21 13.28
N SER A 19 -0.68 3.32 11.95
CA SER A 19 -0.59 4.60 11.25
C SER A 19 -1.71 5.57 11.61
N ILE A 20 -2.93 5.08 11.82
CA ILE A 20 -4.08 5.89 12.23
C ILE A 20 -3.91 6.41 13.67
N HIS A 21 -3.33 5.59 14.57
CA HIS A 21 -3.17 5.93 15.99
C HIS A 21 -1.85 6.67 16.32
N THR A 22 -0.94 6.79 15.36
CA THR A 22 0.32 7.53 15.53
C THR A 22 0.03 9.03 15.68
N PHE A 23 0.65 9.72 16.65
CA PHE A 23 0.42 11.17 16.89
C PHE A 23 1.29 12.04 15.99
N ARG A 24 2.54 11.66 15.79
CA ARG A 24 3.51 12.37 14.95
C ARG A 24 4.14 11.40 13.96
N PRO A 25 4.48 11.81 12.73
CA PRO A 25 5.14 10.92 11.77
C PRO A 25 6.39 10.25 12.35
N LEU A 26 7.17 10.96 13.14
CA LEU A 26 8.41 10.47 13.77
C LEU A 26 8.17 9.46 14.91
N ASP A 27 6.99 9.39 15.49
CA ASP A 27 6.66 8.38 16.52
C ASP A 27 6.66 6.97 15.90
N PHE A 28 6.50 6.88 14.58
CA PHE A 28 6.66 5.65 13.81
C PHE A 28 7.86 5.74 12.86
N SER A 29 9.02 6.09 13.38
CA SER A 29 10.26 6.29 12.61
C SER A 29 10.70 5.07 11.80
N SER A 30 10.37 3.85 12.25
CA SER A 30 10.64 2.60 11.53
C SER A 30 9.67 2.31 10.39
N PHE A 31 8.64 3.14 10.17
CA PHE A 31 7.62 2.89 9.16
C PHE A 31 8.18 2.65 7.73
N PRO A 32 9.16 3.43 7.22
CA PRO A 32 9.74 3.17 5.89
C PRO A 32 10.34 1.76 5.78
N THR A 33 11.02 1.30 6.82
CA THR A 33 11.62 -0.04 6.88
C THR A 33 10.55 -1.13 6.93
N VAL A 34 9.52 -0.95 7.76
CA VAL A 34 8.39 -1.89 7.85
C VAL A 34 7.65 -1.98 6.51
N LEU A 35 7.48 -0.85 5.83
CA LEU A 35 6.88 -0.79 4.50
C LEU A 35 7.69 -1.60 3.47
N LEU A 36 9.01 -1.49 3.49
CA LEU A 36 9.90 -2.28 2.63
C LEU A 36 9.79 -3.78 2.93
N PHE A 37 9.82 -4.18 4.20
CA PHE A 37 9.67 -5.59 4.58
C PHE A 37 8.33 -6.17 4.14
N ALA A 38 7.23 -5.47 4.38
CA ALA A 38 5.89 -5.90 3.95
C ALA A 38 5.83 -6.07 2.43
N THR A 39 6.48 -5.17 1.68
CA THR A 39 6.52 -5.22 0.21
C THR A 39 7.37 -6.39 -0.29
N ILE A 40 8.53 -6.65 0.33
CA ILE A 40 9.39 -7.80 -0.03
C ILE A 40 8.67 -9.12 0.26
N LEU A 41 8.00 -9.24 1.41
CA LEU A 41 7.19 -10.41 1.74
C LEU A 41 6.13 -10.66 0.67
N ARG A 42 5.41 -9.62 0.25
CA ARG A 42 4.40 -9.69 -0.80
C ARG A 42 4.98 -10.12 -2.15
N LEU A 43 6.13 -9.55 -2.55
CA LEU A 43 6.82 -9.99 -3.78
C LEU A 43 7.18 -11.47 -3.73
N GLY A 44 7.71 -11.95 -2.61
CA GLY A 44 7.99 -13.37 -2.41
C GLY A 44 6.75 -14.26 -2.54
N LEU A 45 5.62 -13.81 -1.97
CA LEU A 45 4.34 -14.51 -2.07
C LEU A 45 3.81 -14.53 -3.51
N ASN A 46 3.90 -13.41 -4.23
CA ASN A 46 3.48 -13.33 -5.64
C ASN A 46 4.31 -14.27 -6.54
N VAL A 47 5.61 -14.40 -6.31
CA VAL A 47 6.45 -15.35 -7.04
C VAL A 47 6.08 -16.79 -6.70
N ALA A 48 5.81 -17.08 -5.42
CA ALA A 48 5.40 -18.42 -4.98
C ALA A 48 4.03 -18.82 -5.53
N SER A 49 3.04 -17.90 -5.51
CA SER A 49 1.70 -18.17 -6.07
C SER A 49 1.76 -18.36 -7.58
N THR A 50 2.49 -17.48 -8.31
CA THR A 50 2.70 -17.62 -9.75
C THR A 50 3.24 -18.99 -10.11
N ARG A 51 4.26 -19.46 -9.39
CA ARG A 51 4.81 -20.81 -9.64
C ARG A 51 3.74 -21.90 -9.51
N ILE A 52 2.89 -21.83 -8.49
CA ILE A 52 1.84 -22.80 -8.26
C ILE A 52 0.72 -22.66 -9.29
N VAL A 53 0.28 -21.46 -9.60
CA VAL A 53 -0.72 -21.20 -10.65
C VAL A 53 -0.26 -21.81 -11.99
N LEU A 54 0.98 -21.55 -12.40
CA LEU A 54 1.48 -22.09 -13.68
C LEU A 54 1.74 -23.59 -13.65
N SER A 55 2.20 -24.15 -12.54
CA SER A 55 2.55 -25.59 -12.47
C SER A 55 1.36 -26.49 -12.15
N ALA A 56 0.39 -26.04 -11.38
CA ALA A 56 -0.72 -26.86 -10.88
C ALA A 56 -2.12 -26.35 -11.28
N GLY A 57 -2.23 -25.16 -11.92
CA GLY A 57 -3.52 -24.57 -12.29
C GLY A 57 -4.39 -25.42 -13.21
N HIS A 58 -3.82 -26.41 -13.89
CA HIS A 58 -4.55 -27.40 -14.67
C HIS A 58 -5.41 -28.35 -13.81
N THR A 59 -5.12 -28.48 -12.51
CA THR A 59 -5.84 -29.39 -11.61
C THR A 59 -7.16 -28.82 -11.11
N GLY A 60 -7.33 -27.50 -11.15
CA GLY A 60 -8.57 -26.83 -10.72
C GLY A 60 -8.34 -25.43 -10.16
N PRO A 61 -9.41 -24.71 -9.85
CA PRO A 61 -9.35 -23.36 -9.31
C PRO A 61 -8.82 -23.27 -7.87
N ASP A 62 -8.77 -24.37 -7.14
CA ASP A 62 -8.23 -24.48 -5.78
C ASP A 62 -6.71 -24.77 -5.73
N ALA A 63 -6.07 -24.94 -6.89
CA ALA A 63 -4.68 -25.34 -7.01
C ALA A 63 -3.69 -24.42 -6.25
N ALA A 64 -3.96 -23.13 -6.20
CA ALA A 64 -3.12 -22.14 -5.52
C ALA A 64 -3.56 -21.84 -4.07
N GLY A 65 -4.59 -22.49 -3.58
CA GLY A 65 -5.14 -22.37 -2.23
C GLY A 65 -6.54 -21.79 -2.19
N LYS A 66 -7.25 -22.07 -1.10
CA LYS A 66 -8.65 -21.67 -0.93
C LYS A 66 -8.88 -20.17 -0.81
N VAL A 67 -7.89 -19.44 -0.32
CA VAL A 67 -7.99 -17.97 -0.24
C VAL A 67 -8.02 -17.37 -1.65
N ILE A 68 -7.14 -17.79 -2.54
CA ILE A 68 -7.09 -17.34 -3.94
C ILE A 68 -8.37 -17.74 -4.67
N GLU A 69 -8.82 -18.98 -4.53
CA GLU A 69 -10.07 -19.48 -5.10
C GLU A 69 -11.27 -18.62 -4.67
N ALA A 70 -11.47 -18.42 -3.36
CA ALA A 70 -12.59 -17.67 -2.81
C ALA A 70 -12.64 -16.20 -3.32
N PHE A 71 -11.48 -15.53 -3.42
CA PHE A 71 -11.41 -14.18 -3.98
C PHE A 71 -11.67 -14.16 -5.49
N GLY A 72 -11.19 -15.15 -6.23
CA GLY A 72 -11.44 -15.31 -7.65
C GLY A 72 -12.93 -15.53 -7.94
N GLU A 73 -13.55 -16.44 -7.25
CA GLU A 73 -14.97 -16.73 -7.36
C GLU A 73 -15.88 -15.54 -6.96
N PHE A 74 -15.49 -14.82 -5.89
CA PHE A 74 -16.24 -13.66 -5.43
C PHE A 74 -16.34 -12.56 -6.52
N VAL A 75 -15.25 -12.30 -7.25
CA VAL A 75 -15.26 -11.27 -8.29
C VAL A 75 -15.91 -11.75 -9.58
N ILE A 76 -15.72 -13.03 -9.93
CA ILE A 76 -16.26 -13.60 -11.15
C ILE A 76 -17.78 -13.82 -11.01
N ALA A 77 -18.27 -14.18 -9.81
CA ALA A 77 -19.69 -14.30 -9.47
C ALA A 77 -20.53 -15.04 -10.55
N GLY A 78 -19.97 -16.09 -11.15
CA GLY A 78 -20.64 -16.91 -12.16
C GLY A 78 -20.64 -16.35 -13.59
N ASN A 79 -20.10 -15.15 -13.82
CA ASN A 79 -19.96 -14.58 -15.17
C ASN A 79 -18.53 -14.06 -15.40
N TYR A 80 -17.73 -14.85 -16.10
CA TYR A 80 -16.31 -14.56 -16.36
C TYR A 80 -16.08 -13.21 -17.06
N VAL A 81 -16.95 -12.84 -18.00
CA VAL A 81 -16.81 -11.58 -18.77
C VAL A 81 -16.99 -10.38 -17.83
N VAL A 82 -18.05 -10.40 -17.02
CA VAL A 82 -18.28 -9.34 -16.03
C VAL A 82 -17.16 -9.29 -14.99
N GLY A 83 -16.74 -10.46 -14.48
CA GLY A 83 -15.64 -10.55 -13.50
C GLY A 83 -14.33 -9.95 -13.99
N ILE A 84 -13.95 -10.23 -15.24
CA ILE A 84 -12.72 -9.65 -15.85
C ILE A 84 -12.84 -8.12 -15.93
N PHE A 85 -13.99 -7.57 -16.36
CA PHE A 85 -14.17 -6.11 -16.43
C PHE A 85 -14.13 -5.46 -15.05
N VAL A 86 -14.81 -6.04 -14.05
CA VAL A 86 -14.77 -5.53 -12.66
C VAL A 86 -13.34 -5.57 -12.14
N PHE A 87 -12.64 -6.66 -12.35
CA PHE A 87 -11.25 -6.80 -11.94
C PHE A 87 -10.32 -5.79 -12.64
N ALA A 88 -10.49 -5.58 -13.94
CA ALA A 88 -9.75 -4.56 -14.70
C ALA A 88 -9.97 -3.15 -14.13
N ILE A 89 -11.20 -2.81 -13.74
CA ILE A 89 -11.52 -1.54 -13.09
C ILE A 89 -10.78 -1.42 -11.75
N LEU A 90 -10.77 -2.48 -10.93
CA LEU A 90 -10.07 -2.50 -9.64
C LEU A 90 -8.56 -2.32 -9.82
N ILE A 91 -7.96 -2.96 -10.83
CA ILE A 91 -6.53 -2.76 -11.17
C ILE A 91 -6.26 -1.31 -11.55
N ILE A 92 -7.09 -0.72 -12.41
CA ILE A 92 -6.92 0.67 -12.85
C ILE A 92 -7.02 1.62 -11.66
N ILE A 93 -8.03 1.45 -10.79
CA ILE A 93 -8.17 2.25 -9.57
C ILE A 93 -6.94 2.12 -8.68
N ASN A 94 -6.49 0.90 -8.41
CA ASN A 94 -5.31 0.66 -7.57
C ASN A 94 -4.06 1.31 -8.16
N LEU A 95 -3.79 1.09 -9.45
CA LEU A 95 -2.59 1.62 -10.10
C LEU A 95 -2.62 3.14 -10.25
N VAL A 96 -3.73 3.69 -10.76
CA VAL A 96 -3.78 5.12 -11.13
C VAL A 96 -4.07 5.99 -9.93
N VAL A 97 -5.07 5.65 -9.13
CA VAL A 97 -5.51 6.51 -8.03
C VAL A 97 -4.63 6.31 -6.81
N ILE A 98 -4.47 5.06 -6.37
CA ILE A 98 -3.84 4.78 -5.08
C ILE A 98 -2.31 4.82 -5.21
N THR A 99 -1.73 4.03 -6.10
CA THR A 99 -0.26 3.92 -6.21
C THR A 99 0.38 5.21 -6.70
N LYS A 100 -0.20 5.87 -7.72
CA LYS A 100 0.31 7.17 -8.19
C LYS A 100 -0.02 8.29 -7.19
N GLY A 101 -1.20 8.27 -6.57
CA GLY A 101 -1.62 9.26 -5.59
C GLY A 101 -0.74 9.26 -4.34
N ALA A 102 -0.63 8.12 -3.65
CA ALA A 102 0.19 8.00 -2.43
C ALA A 102 1.67 8.31 -2.69
N GLY A 103 2.23 7.81 -3.80
CA GLY A 103 3.62 8.09 -4.17
C GLY A 103 3.87 9.58 -4.45
N ARG A 104 2.93 10.27 -5.10
CA ARG A 104 3.04 11.71 -5.35
C ARG A 104 2.99 12.54 -4.08
N VAL A 105 2.09 12.19 -3.16
CA VAL A 105 1.99 12.85 -1.84
C VAL A 105 3.28 12.68 -1.06
N SER A 106 3.85 11.46 -1.01
CA SER A 106 5.12 11.19 -0.35
C SER A 106 6.29 11.99 -0.95
N GLU A 107 6.40 12.03 -2.27
CA GLU A 107 7.43 12.80 -2.99
C GLU A 107 7.35 14.29 -2.68
N VAL A 108 6.13 14.87 -2.75
CA VAL A 108 5.93 16.31 -2.48
C VAL A 108 6.23 16.63 -1.02
N SER A 109 5.77 15.82 -0.07
CA SER A 109 6.04 16.03 1.35
C SER A 109 7.53 15.96 1.66
N ALA A 110 8.25 14.97 1.10
CA ALA A 110 9.69 14.86 1.27
C ALA A 110 10.41 16.10 0.72
N ARG A 111 10.06 16.55 -0.48
CA ARG A 111 10.66 17.74 -1.08
C ARG A 111 10.41 18.99 -0.25
N VAL A 112 9.16 19.25 0.15
CA VAL A 112 8.82 20.43 0.96
C VAL A 112 9.58 20.43 2.29
N THR A 113 9.69 19.29 2.95
CA THR A 113 10.44 19.17 4.22
C THR A 113 11.92 19.43 4.02
N LEU A 114 12.54 18.86 2.97
CA LEU A 114 13.95 19.05 2.67
C LEU A 114 14.26 20.50 2.26
N ASP A 115 13.42 21.11 1.44
CA ASP A 115 13.57 22.51 1.00
C ASP A 115 13.41 23.50 2.17
N ALA A 116 12.63 23.17 3.19
CA ALA A 116 12.44 23.97 4.39
C ALA A 116 13.58 23.87 5.41
N MET A 117 14.45 22.85 5.30
CA MET A 117 15.53 22.60 6.28
C MET A 117 16.48 23.78 6.50
N PRO A 118 17.03 24.43 5.46
CA PRO A 118 17.96 25.56 5.66
C PRO A 118 17.28 26.69 6.43
N GLY A 119 16.02 26.99 6.14
CA GLY A 119 15.24 28.01 6.85
C GLY A 119 15.02 27.68 8.32
N LYS A 120 14.66 26.40 8.63
CA LYS A 120 14.52 25.93 10.01
C LYS A 120 15.86 26.02 10.78
N GLN A 121 16.99 25.68 10.14
CA GLN A 121 18.33 25.79 10.75
C GLN A 121 18.71 27.24 11.03
N MET A 122 18.48 28.14 10.07
CA MET A 122 18.74 29.59 10.24
C MET A 122 17.89 30.20 11.36
N ALA A 123 16.65 29.76 11.52
CA ALA A 123 15.80 30.20 12.63
C ALA A 123 16.37 29.75 13.99
N ILE A 124 16.87 28.52 14.12
CA ILE A 124 17.52 28.04 15.35
C ILE A 124 18.77 28.85 15.64
N ASP A 125 19.59 29.18 14.64
CA ASP A 125 20.80 29.98 14.82
C ASP A 125 20.47 31.42 15.26
N ALA A 126 19.41 32.00 14.71
CA ALA A 126 18.93 33.32 15.15
C ALA A 126 18.41 33.30 16.60
N ASP A 127 17.63 32.30 16.99
CA ASP A 127 17.13 32.14 18.36
C ASP A 127 18.27 31.91 19.35
N LEU A 128 19.29 31.14 18.99
CA LEU A 128 20.50 30.92 19.81
C LEU A 128 21.28 32.22 20.00
N ASN A 129 21.50 32.98 18.92
CA ASN A 129 22.21 34.24 18.95
C ASN A 129 21.45 35.33 19.73
N ALA A 130 20.13 35.29 19.72
CA ALA A 130 19.26 36.17 20.52
C ALA A 130 19.17 35.77 22.00
N GLY A 131 19.79 34.64 22.40
CA GLY A 131 19.74 34.13 23.77
C GLY A 131 18.38 33.53 24.17
N LEU A 132 17.51 33.24 23.19
CA LEU A 132 16.21 32.63 23.38
C LEU A 132 16.30 31.10 23.55
N LEU A 133 17.42 30.50 23.11
CA LEU A 133 17.73 29.08 23.22
C LEU A 133 19.09 28.90 23.89
N THR A 134 19.22 27.83 24.65
CA THR A 134 20.52 27.32 25.11
C THR A 134 21.22 26.54 23.98
N SER A 135 22.53 26.38 24.07
CA SER A 135 23.29 25.57 23.11
C SER A 135 22.81 24.12 23.03
N GLU A 136 22.37 23.54 24.15
CA GLU A 136 21.85 22.18 24.19
C GLU A 136 20.46 22.08 23.54
N GLU A 137 19.58 23.03 23.77
CA GLU A 137 18.28 23.10 23.10
C GLU A 137 18.43 23.31 21.59
N ALA A 138 19.36 24.17 21.16
CA ALA A 138 19.65 24.37 19.74
C ALA A 138 20.16 23.08 19.08
N LYS A 139 21.05 22.33 19.75
CA LYS A 139 21.53 21.03 19.30
C LYS A 139 20.40 20.03 19.17
N GLN A 140 19.54 19.91 20.19
CA GLN A 140 18.38 19.01 20.16
C GLN A 140 17.44 19.34 18.99
N ARG A 141 17.13 20.62 18.76
CA ARG A 141 16.27 21.02 17.63
C ARG A 141 16.89 20.72 16.28
N ARG A 142 18.21 20.87 16.12
CA ARG A 142 18.92 20.47 14.88
C ARG A 142 18.86 18.98 14.65
N ASP A 143 19.04 18.16 15.70
CA ASP A 143 18.91 16.71 15.62
C ASP A 143 17.49 16.28 15.21
N ASP A 144 16.45 16.96 15.73
CA ASP A 144 15.08 16.68 15.39
C ASP A 144 14.78 17.01 13.92
N ILE A 145 15.33 18.14 13.40
CA ILE A 145 15.22 18.48 11.97
C ILE A 145 15.93 17.45 11.10
N ALA A 146 17.12 16.98 11.51
CA ALA A 146 17.86 15.96 10.77
C ALA A 146 17.07 14.64 10.71
N LYS A 147 16.50 14.19 11.85
CA LYS A 147 15.64 12.99 11.90
C LYS A 147 14.39 13.14 11.03
N GLU A 148 13.78 14.32 11.02
CA GLU A 148 12.62 14.62 10.16
C GLU A 148 13.00 14.49 8.67
N ALA A 149 14.14 15.02 8.27
CA ALA A 149 14.62 14.93 6.90
C ALA A 149 14.96 13.49 6.48
N ASP A 150 15.63 12.72 7.34
CA ASP A 150 15.97 11.33 7.11
C ASP A 150 14.71 10.47 6.98
N PHE A 151 13.71 10.72 7.83
CA PHE A 151 12.43 10.04 7.76
C PHE A 151 11.72 10.28 6.43
N TYR A 152 11.53 11.54 6.03
CA TYR A 152 10.83 11.87 4.78
C TYR A 152 11.61 11.43 3.53
N GLY A 153 12.94 11.50 3.56
CA GLY A 153 13.79 10.97 2.50
C GLY A 153 13.65 9.45 2.34
N SER A 154 13.64 8.73 3.46
CA SER A 154 13.42 7.28 3.49
C SER A 154 12.02 6.90 3.02
N MET A 155 11.01 7.71 3.37
CA MET A 155 9.61 7.52 2.94
C MET A 155 9.45 7.67 1.43
N ASP A 156 10.10 8.64 0.80
CA ASP A 156 10.09 8.79 -0.65
C ASP A 156 10.67 7.55 -1.34
N GLY A 157 11.80 7.04 -0.85
CA GLY A 157 12.42 5.81 -1.35
C GLY A 157 11.51 4.59 -1.20
N ALA A 158 10.96 4.37 -0.01
CA ALA A 158 10.04 3.25 0.27
C ALA A 158 8.76 3.32 -0.58
N SER A 159 8.18 4.51 -0.76
CA SER A 159 7.00 4.71 -1.61
C SER A 159 7.26 4.37 -3.07
N LYS A 160 8.43 4.70 -3.60
CA LYS A 160 8.84 4.32 -4.97
C LYS A 160 8.97 2.81 -5.13
N PHE A 161 9.47 2.13 -4.08
CA PHE A 161 9.56 0.66 -4.08
C PHE A 161 8.18 0.00 -4.11
N VAL A 162 7.23 0.47 -3.28
CA VAL A 162 5.82 -0.01 -3.30
C VAL A 162 5.16 0.20 -4.66
N LYS A 163 5.44 1.34 -5.32
CA LYS A 163 4.95 1.60 -6.67
C LYS A 163 5.53 0.61 -7.68
N GLY A 164 6.81 0.28 -7.59
CA GLY A 164 7.46 -0.72 -8.43
C GLY A 164 6.81 -2.10 -8.32
N ASP A 165 6.52 -2.52 -7.08
CA ASP A 165 5.85 -3.78 -6.79
C ASP A 165 4.41 -3.85 -7.35
N ALA A 166 3.64 -2.78 -7.29
CA ALA A 166 2.31 -2.74 -7.91
C ALA A 166 2.37 -2.92 -9.44
N ILE A 167 3.39 -2.36 -10.10
CA ILE A 167 3.61 -2.57 -11.54
C ILE A 167 4.02 -4.02 -11.81
N ALA A 168 4.93 -4.58 -11.01
CA ALA A 168 5.34 -5.98 -11.11
C ALA A 168 4.16 -6.94 -10.95
N GLY A 169 3.25 -6.66 -10.00
CA GLY A 169 2.03 -7.44 -9.80
C GLY A 169 1.14 -7.52 -11.03
N ILE A 170 1.01 -6.42 -11.80
CA ILE A 170 0.24 -6.43 -13.05
C ILE A 170 0.94 -7.28 -14.14
N LEU A 171 2.26 -7.18 -14.25
CA LEU A 171 3.02 -8.00 -15.21
C LEU A 171 2.92 -9.50 -14.84
N ILE A 172 3.01 -9.83 -13.57
CA ILE A 172 2.82 -11.19 -13.05
C ILE A 172 1.43 -11.71 -13.40
N LEU A 173 0.39 -10.90 -13.21
CA LEU A 173 -0.98 -11.25 -13.57
C LEU A 173 -1.11 -11.58 -15.06
N LEU A 174 -0.54 -10.77 -15.95
CA LEU A 174 -0.55 -11.03 -17.39
C LEU A 174 0.19 -12.34 -17.73
N ILE A 175 1.31 -12.60 -17.06
CA ILE A 175 2.05 -13.87 -17.21
C ILE A 175 1.21 -15.04 -16.72
N ASN A 176 0.51 -14.93 -15.60
CA ASN A 176 -0.35 -15.98 -15.07
C ASN A 176 -1.50 -16.32 -16.03
N ILE A 177 -2.17 -15.30 -16.61
CA ILE A 177 -3.26 -15.52 -17.57
C ILE A 177 -2.74 -16.12 -18.87
N ILE A 178 -1.79 -15.46 -19.52
CA ILE A 178 -1.29 -15.87 -20.84
C ILE A 178 -0.49 -17.18 -20.73
N GLY A 179 0.44 -17.25 -19.78
CA GLY A 179 1.27 -18.43 -19.56
C GLY A 179 0.45 -19.61 -19.09
N GLY A 180 -0.52 -19.39 -18.19
CA GLY A 180 -1.43 -20.42 -17.72
C GLY A 180 -2.28 -21.01 -18.86
N LEU A 181 -2.88 -20.17 -19.72
CA LEU A 181 -3.63 -20.66 -20.89
C LEU A 181 -2.76 -21.47 -21.82
N ILE A 182 -1.55 -21.02 -22.13
CA ILE A 182 -0.61 -21.75 -23.01
C ILE A 182 -0.26 -23.10 -22.37
N ILE A 183 0.08 -23.14 -21.08
CA ILE A 183 0.45 -24.37 -20.37
C ILE A 183 -0.74 -25.33 -20.30
N GLY A 184 -1.93 -24.82 -19.92
CA GLY A 184 -3.15 -25.63 -19.82
C GLY A 184 -3.53 -26.30 -21.14
N ILE A 185 -3.48 -25.55 -22.25
CA ILE A 185 -3.87 -26.06 -23.56
C ILE A 185 -2.76 -26.90 -24.17
N ALA A 186 -1.50 -26.39 -24.20
CA ALA A 186 -0.42 -27.03 -24.95
C ALA A 186 0.30 -28.17 -24.20
N GLN A 187 0.32 -28.17 -22.87
CA GLN A 187 1.00 -29.19 -22.07
C GLN A 187 0.05 -30.20 -21.40
N HIS A 188 -1.16 -29.77 -21.08
CA HIS A 188 -2.13 -30.59 -20.36
C HIS A 188 -3.37 -30.95 -21.21
N ASP A 189 -3.39 -30.60 -22.49
CA ASP A 189 -4.47 -30.91 -23.43
C ASP A 189 -5.87 -30.52 -22.93
N LEU A 190 -5.96 -29.47 -22.09
CA LEU A 190 -7.23 -28.99 -21.58
C LEU A 190 -8.05 -28.33 -22.70
N PRO A 191 -9.40 -28.54 -22.71
CA PRO A 191 -10.28 -27.71 -23.54
C PRO A 191 -10.08 -26.24 -23.23
N VAL A 192 -10.10 -25.38 -24.26
CA VAL A 192 -9.89 -23.92 -24.11
C VAL A 192 -10.83 -23.31 -23.06
N SER A 193 -12.09 -23.79 -23.00
CA SER A 193 -13.07 -23.33 -22.02
C SER A 193 -12.66 -23.64 -20.59
N LEU A 194 -12.19 -24.87 -20.31
CA LEU A 194 -11.78 -25.30 -18.97
C LEU A 194 -10.45 -24.65 -18.55
N ALA A 195 -9.50 -24.54 -19.51
CA ALA A 195 -8.26 -23.81 -19.26
C ALA A 195 -8.51 -22.35 -18.91
N ALA A 196 -9.40 -21.67 -19.67
CA ALA A 196 -9.80 -20.30 -19.39
C ALA A 196 -10.46 -20.19 -18.01
N GLU A 197 -11.37 -21.09 -17.67
CA GLU A 197 -12.04 -21.11 -16.37
C GLU A 197 -11.04 -21.18 -15.23
N ASN A 198 -10.19 -22.22 -15.20
CA ASN A 198 -9.25 -22.43 -14.12
C ASN A 198 -8.22 -21.29 -13.99
N TYR A 199 -7.57 -20.93 -15.08
CA TYR A 199 -6.48 -19.94 -15.02
C TYR A 199 -6.97 -18.50 -14.85
N ILE A 200 -8.18 -18.15 -15.29
CA ILE A 200 -8.77 -16.83 -15.03
C ILE A 200 -9.16 -16.71 -13.56
N ILE A 201 -9.84 -17.71 -12.98
CA ILE A 201 -10.19 -17.69 -11.55
C ILE A 201 -8.93 -17.56 -10.70
N LEU A 202 -7.94 -18.41 -10.94
CA LEU A 202 -6.68 -18.38 -10.21
C LEU A 202 -5.95 -17.05 -10.34
N SER A 203 -5.86 -16.50 -11.56
CA SER A 203 -5.14 -15.25 -11.80
C SER A 203 -5.86 -14.04 -11.21
N VAL A 204 -7.19 -13.99 -11.31
CA VAL A 204 -8.01 -12.92 -10.71
C VAL A 204 -7.94 -13.00 -9.19
N GLY A 205 -8.05 -14.20 -8.61
CA GLY A 205 -7.93 -14.42 -7.18
C GLY A 205 -6.57 -14.02 -6.64
N ASP A 206 -5.48 -14.47 -7.26
CA ASP A 206 -4.10 -14.12 -6.91
C ASP A 206 -3.86 -12.60 -6.99
N GLY A 207 -4.33 -11.98 -8.08
CA GLY A 207 -4.23 -10.54 -8.26
C GLY A 207 -4.98 -9.74 -7.18
N LEU A 208 -6.17 -10.17 -6.77
CA LEU A 208 -6.94 -9.51 -5.70
C LEU A 208 -6.27 -9.66 -4.34
N VAL A 209 -5.88 -10.87 -3.98
CA VAL A 209 -5.20 -11.15 -2.71
C VAL A 209 -3.92 -10.33 -2.59
N ALA A 210 -3.20 -10.12 -3.70
CA ALA A 210 -2.03 -9.25 -3.75
C ALA A 210 -2.37 -7.76 -3.66
N GLN A 211 -3.53 -7.32 -4.19
CA GLN A 211 -3.92 -5.90 -4.19
C GLN A 211 -4.35 -5.38 -2.81
N ILE A 212 -5.00 -6.20 -1.97
CA ILE A 212 -5.49 -5.77 -0.66
C ILE A 212 -4.36 -5.23 0.23
N PRO A 213 -3.25 -5.94 0.48
CA PRO A 213 -2.13 -5.39 1.24
C PRO A 213 -1.53 -4.14 0.62
N SER A 214 -1.44 -4.09 -0.72
CA SER A 214 -0.95 -2.92 -1.45
C SER A 214 -1.77 -1.67 -1.15
N LEU A 215 -3.08 -1.81 -1.21
CA LEU A 215 -4.03 -0.75 -0.91
C LEU A 215 -3.89 -0.26 0.54
N LEU A 216 -3.86 -1.18 1.50
CA LEU A 216 -3.74 -0.86 2.92
C LEU A 216 -2.43 -0.12 3.22
N LEU A 217 -1.31 -0.58 2.66
CA LEU A 217 0.00 0.05 2.81
C LEU A 217 0.07 1.42 2.14
N ALA A 218 -0.54 1.60 0.96
CA ALA A 218 -0.61 2.89 0.29
C ALA A 218 -1.44 3.91 1.09
N ILE A 219 -2.56 3.49 1.68
CA ILE A 219 -3.37 4.34 2.57
C ILE A 219 -2.59 4.69 3.84
N ALA A 220 -1.93 3.71 4.47
CA ALA A 220 -1.10 3.94 5.65
C ALA A 220 0.02 4.96 5.36
N THR A 221 0.69 4.81 4.21
CA THR A 221 1.70 5.76 3.74
C THR A 221 1.13 7.16 3.57
N ALA A 222 -0.02 7.30 2.91
CA ALA A 222 -0.67 8.60 2.72
C ALA A 222 -1.03 9.25 4.06
N ILE A 223 -1.58 8.48 5.00
CA ILE A 223 -1.93 8.97 6.34
C ILE A 223 -0.71 9.48 7.09
N ILE A 224 0.38 8.70 7.14
CA ILE A 224 1.61 9.09 7.86
C ILE A 224 2.22 10.36 7.25
N VAL A 225 2.30 10.44 5.93
CA VAL A 225 2.97 11.54 5.23
C VAL A 225 2.17 12.83 5.24
N THR A 226 0.83 12.74 5.27
CA THR A 226 -0.05 13.92 5.32
C THR A 226 -0.36 14.37 6.75
N ARG A 227 0.15 13.66 7.76
CA ARG A 227 -0.19 13.95 9.13
C ARG A 227 0.48 15.22 9.62
N VAL A 228 -0.34 16.11 10.17
CA VAL A 228 0.12 17.29 10.92
C VAL A 228 0.35 16.87 12.38
N SER A 229 1.49 17.27 12.94
CA SER A 229 1.81 16.99 14.34
C SER A 229 0.80 17.66 15.27
N THR A 230 -0.04 16.86 15.92
CA THR A 230 -1.07 17.30 16.87
C THR A 230 -1.03 16.44 18.12
N SER A 231 -1.62 16.93 19.18
CA SER A 231 -1.76 16.20 20.46
C SER A 231 -2.90 15.17 20.45
N GLN A 232 -3.65 15.06 19.35
CA GLN A 232 -4.80 14.16 19.22
C GLN A 232 -4.56 13.13 18.12
N ASP A 233 -5.07 11.89 18.31
CA ASP A 233 -5.10 10.90 17.26
C ASP A 233 -6.08 11.30 16.12
N LEU A 234 -5.85 10.75 14.93
CA LEU A 234 -6.58 11.13 13.74
C LEU A 234 -8.10 10.94 13.88
N SER A 235 -8.53 9.87 14.54
CA SER A 235 -9.95 9.55 14.72
C SER A 235 -10.67 10.59 15.59
N LYS A 236 -10.02 11.06 16.67
CA LYS A 236 -10.55 12.13 17.51
C LYS A 236 -10.55 13.47 16.81
N GLN A 237 -9.49 13.78 16.06
CA GLN A 237 -9.38 15.02 15.29
C GLN A 237 -10.48 15.11 14.22
N ILE A 238 -10.68 14.06 13.44
CA ILE A 238 -11.74 13.98 12.43
C ILE A 238 -13.11 14.06 13.10
N GLY A 239 -13.34 13.30 14.17
CA GLY A 239 -14.60 13.31 14.90
C GLY A 239 -14.95 14.70 15.47
N SER A 240 -13.98 15.43 16.00
CA SER A 240 -14.20 16.78 16.52
C SER A 240 -14.44 17.82 15.43
N GLN A 241 -13.77 17.70 14.28
CA GLN A 241 -13.88 18.65 13.18
C GLN A 241 -15.12 18.42 12.30
N ILE A 242 -15.48 17.16 12.04
CA ILE A 242 -16.69 16.83 11.27
C ILE A 242 -17.94 16.93 12.15
N GLY A 243 -17.83 16.62 13.45
CA GLY A 243 -18.94 16.65 14.42
C GLY A 243 -19.38 18.06 14.87
N VAL A 244 -18.84 19.13 14.28
CA VAL A 244 -19.25 20.49 14.60
C VAL A 244 -20.69 20.72 14.16
N LYS A 245 -21.61 20.89 15.14
CA LYS A 245 -23.05 21.08 14.91
C LYS A 245 -23.38 22.20 13.88
N GLN A 246 -22.58 23.26 13.85
CA GLN A 246 -22.74 24.38 12.93
C GLN A 246 -22.50 24.01 11.46
N ALA A 247 -21.70 22.96 11.17
CA ALA A 247 -21.46 22.53 9.80
C ALA A 247 -22.66 21.73 9.22
N TRP A 248 -23.48 21.12 10.07
CA TRP A 248 -24.62 20.29 9.66
C TRP A 248 -25.95 21.06 9.61
N LEU A 249 -26.05 22.21 10.29
CA LEU A 249 -27.26 23.04 10.30
C LEU A 249 -27.70 23.57 8.92
N PRO A 250 -26.79 23.98 8.00
CA PRO A 250 -27.20 24.44 6.67
C PRO A 250 -27.60 23.31 5.72
N SER A 251 -27.20 22.06 5.99
CA SER A 251 -27.51 20.91 5.13
C SER A 251 -28.80 20.18 5.55
N ALA A 252 -29.44 20.60 6.65
CA ALA A 252 -30.67 20.01 7.18
C ALA A 252 -31.92 20.89 6.87
N CYS A 253 -31.76 22.03 6.20
CA CYS A 253 -32.79 22.84 5.58
C CYS A 253 -32.74 22.67 4.07
#